data_234ac5c807af6fb148fbb2aa8b04852b
#
_entry.id   234ac5c807af6fb148fbb2aa8b04852b
#
_cell.length_a   1.000
_cell.length_b   1.000
_cell.length_c   1.000
_cell.angle_alpha   90.00
_cell.angle_beta   90.00
_cell.angle_gamma   90.00
#
_symmetry.space_group_name_H-M   'P 1'
#
loop_
_entity.id
_entity.type
_entity.pdbx_description
1 polymer ?
#
loop_
_entity_poly.entity_id
_entity_poly.type
_entity_poly.pdbx_seq_one_letter_code
_entity_poly.pdbx_strand_id
1 'polypeptide(L)'
;MNTIYIKQGETHELVEQVATIGFFDGVHRGHQFLISRVIDEAERSEMASAVITFDRHPRQVLQADYQPELLSTLDEKLLLLSKTHIDNSFVLHFDASLAALSAHDFMQEVLCKQLNVKKLIIGYDNRFGHNRSETFEDYIQYGKEMGIEVIRADAFLPNDEKVSSSIIRNDLREGNIEAANRLLGYPYTIESRIVSGYQNGRKMGFPTANLDVNACQQLLPAPGVYAVMVRLKDSVGWKRGMMNIGHRPTFNGTTTSIEVNLFNFTGDLYGQELLVSFISKIRDEHKFDSLETLAQQLKQDKEQINRLFDETYHIQENIINTP
;
A
#
# COMPACT_ATOMS: atom_id res chain seq x y z
N MET A 1 3.86 -10.81 14.55
CA MET A 1 4.95 -9.98 13.99
C MET A 1 5.36 -8.93 15.00
N ASN A 2 6.66 -8.84 15.31
CA ASN A 2 7.23 -7.74 16.09
C ASN A 2 7.71 -6.64 15.14
N THR A 3 7.34 -5.39 15.41
CA THR A 3 7.86 -4.24 14.64
C THR A 3 8.92 -3.52 15.47
N ILE A 4 10.13 -3.42 14.92
CA ILE A 4 11.29 -2.85 15.58
C ILE A 4 11.84 -1.72 14.71
N TYR A 5 11.84 -0.50 15.23
CA TYR A 5 12.43 0.66 14.56
C TYR A 5 13.92 0.72 14.86
N ILE A 6 14.74 0.78 13.82
CA ILE A 6 16.20 0.72 13.90
C ILE A 6 16.78 2.06 13.49
N LYS A 7 17.60 2.65 14.35
CA LYS A 7 18.46 3.78 14.02
C LYS A 7 19.89 3.30 13.81
N GLN A 8 20.62 4.00 12.96
CA GLN A 8 22.01 3.65 12.68
C GLN A 8 22.85 3.69 13.99
N GLY A 9 23.66 2.64 14.21
CA GLY A 9 24.53 2.51 15.38
C GLY A 9 23.85 1.94 16.63
N GLU A 10 22.54 1.73 16.65
CA GLU A 10 21.86 1.02 17.75
C GLU A 10 22.16 -0.48 17.69
N THR A 11 22.43 -1.09 18.84
CA THR A 11 22.60 -2.54 18.96
C THR A 11 21.38 -3.16 19.62
N HIS A 12 20.93 -4.28 19.06
CA HIS A 12 19.80 -5.05 19.59
C HIS A 12 20.25 -6.48 19.84
N GLU A 13 19.84 -7.08 20.96
CA GLU A 13 20.03 -8.51 21.20
C GLU A 13 18.97 -9.29 20.42
N LEU A 14 19.27 -9.63 19.18
CA LEU A 14 18.40 -10.36 18.28
C LEU A 14 18.88 -11.79 18.09
N VAL A 15 17.95 -12.72 18.02
CA VAL A 15 18.22 -14.10 17.54
C VAL A 15 18.64 -14.08 16.07
N GLU A 16 19.17 -15.16 15.57
CA GLU A 16 19.55 -15.29 14.18
C GLU A 16 18.34 -15.12 13.24
N GLN A 17 18.53 -14.37 12.14
CA GLN A 17 17.45 -14.00 11.22
C GLN A 17 17.69 -14.58 9.82
N VAL A 18 16.61 -15.08 9.20
CA VAL A 18 16.49 -15.16 7.75
C VAL A 18 15.71 -13.94 7.29
N ALA A 19 16.30 -13.10 6.46
CA ALA A 19 15.71 -11.80 6.15
C ALA A 19 15.60 -11.53 4.65
N THR A 20 14.70 -10.63 4.30
CA THR A 20 14.66 -9.96 2.99
C THR A 20 14.60 -8.46 3.18
N ILE A 21 15.05 -7.71 2.16
CA ILE A 21 15.09 -6.23 2.21
C ILE A 21 14.34 -5.65 1.02
N GLY A 22 13.55 -4.59 1.28
CA GLY A 22 12.85 -3.85 0.25
C GLY A 22 11.99 -2.72 0.81
N PHE A 23 11.48 -1.86 -0.06
CA PHE A 23 10.52 -0.84 0.36
C PHE A 23 9.13 -1.43 0.63
N PHE A 24 8.77 -2.50 -0.06
CA PHE A 24 7.52 -3.26 0.10
C PHE A 24 6.25 -2.40 -0.04
N ASP A 25 6.26 -1.43 -0.94
CA ASP A 25 5.10 -0.58 -1.19
C ASP A 25 3.90 -1.38 -1.69
N GLY A 26 2.80 -1.31 -0.92
CA GLY A 26 1.57 -2.05 -1.20
C GLY A 26 1.64 -3.55 -0.90
N VAL A 27 2.72 -4.10 -0.39
CA VAL A 27 2.89 -5.54 -0.04
C VAL A 27 2.15 -6.48 -1.01
N HIS A 28 2.29 -6.21 -2.33
CA HIS A 28 1.60 -6.93 -3.40
C HIS A 28 1.99 -8.42 -3.46
N ARG A 29 1.27 -9.22 -4.27
CA ARG A 29 1.46 -10.67 -4.35
C ARG A 29 2.90 -11.11 -4.61
N GLY A 30 3.68 -10.33 -5.38
CA GLY A 30 5.11 -10.59 -5.56
C GLY A 30 5.92 -10.41 -4.26
N HIS A 31 5.59 -9.40 -3.46
CA HIS A 31 6.18 -9.25 -2.12
C HIS A 31 5.76 -10.36 -1.17
N GLN A 32 4.46 -10.72 -1.16
CA GLN A 32 3.94 -11.82 -0.33
C GLN A 32 4.63 -13.15 -0.66
N PHE A 33 4.86 -13.42 -1.95
CA PHE A 33 5.60 -14.60 -2.40
C PHE A 33 7.05 -14.59 -1.90
N LEU A 34 7.76 -13.46 -2.00
CA LEU A 34 9.12 -13.33 -1.48
C LEU A 34 9.15 -13.57 0.03
N ILE A 35 8.20 -13.00 0.76
CA ILE A 35 8.07 -13.15 2.21
C ILE A 35 7.79 -14.61 2.59
N SER A 36 6.94 -15.31 1.85
CA SER A 36 6.70 -16.75 2.11
C SER A 36 7.97 -17.57 1.98
N ARG A 37 8.86 -17.23 1.02
CA ARG A 37 10.17 -17.89 0.91
C ARG A 37 11.09 -17.63 2.09
N VAL A 38 11.01 -16.42 2.66
CA VAL A 38 11.76 -16.07 3.89
C VAL A 38 11.26 -16.92 5.07
N ILE A 39 9.94 -17.05 5.22
CA ILE A 39 9.32 -17.86 6.29
C ILE A 39 9.69 -19.33 6.13
N ASP A 40 9.52 -19.89 4.92
CA ASP A 40 9.86 -21.29 4.63
C ASP A 40 11.34 -21.60 4.95
N GLU A 41 12.25 -20.66 4.65
CA GLU A 41 13.67 -20.85 4.90
C GLU A 41 14.03 -20.67 6.39
N ALA A 42 13.35 -19.74 7.07
CA ALA A 42 13.51 -19.51 8.49
C ALA A 42 13.09 -20.75 9.30
N GLU A 43 11.95 -21.34 8.96
CA GLU A 43 11.49 -22.60 9.59
C GLU A 43 12.48 -23.75 9.37
N ARG A 44 13.01 -23.93 8.15
CA ARG A 44 14.00 -24.97 7.86
C ARG A 44 15.32 -24.78 8.61
N SER A 45 15.66 -23.55 8.93
CA SER A 45 16.93 -23.17 9.57
C SER A 45 16.81 -22.97 11.07
N GLU A 46 15.61 -23.13 11.64
CA GLU A 46 15.30 -22.87 13.06
C GLU A 46 15.70 -21.43 13.47
N MET A 47 15.51 -20.46 12.56
CA MET A 47 15.80 -19.04 12.75
C MET A 47 14.50 -18.23 12.72
N ALA A 48 14.56 -16.97 13.16
CA ALA A 48 13.42 -16.06 12.99
C ALA A 48 13.35 -15.49 11.57
N SER A 49 12.14 -15.32 11.05
CA SER A 49 11.89 -14.70 9.76
C SER A 49 11.77 -13.18 9.87
N ALA A 50 12.35 -12.43 8.93
CA ALA A 50 12.37 -10.98 9.00
C ALA A 50 12.18 -10.28 7.64
N VAL A 51 11.42 -9.18 7.67
CA VAL A 51 11.38 -8.17 6.61
C VAL A 51 12.12 -6.92 7.07
N ILE A 52 13.05 -6.43 6.26
CA ILE A 52 13.75 -5.16 6.47
C ILE A 52 13.16 -4.14 5.50
N THR A 53 12.54 -3.09 6.03
CA THR A 53 11.90 -2.03 5.25
C THR A 53 12.32 -0.64 5.76
N PHE A 54 11.76 0.42 5.14
CA PHE A 54 12.14 1.81 5.43
C PHE A 54 10.91 2.63 5.84
N ASP A 55 11.13 3.61 6.72
CA ASP A 55 10.10 4.53 7.21
C ASP A 55 9.62 5.51 6.12
N ARG A 56 10.48 5.82 5.14
CA ARG A 56 10.19 6.70 4.01
C ARG A 56 10.77 6.16 2.71
N HIS A 57 10.24 6.64 1.59
CA HIS A 57 10.71 6.18 0.28
C HIS A 57 12.15 6.68 0.02
N PRO A 58 13.10 5.81 -0.37
CA PRO A 58 14.52 6.20 -0.56
C PRO A 58 14.73 7.40 -1.49
N ARG A 59 13.94 7.53 -2.56
CA ARG A 59 14.04 8.67 -3.48
C ARG A 59 13.67 10.01 -2.84
N GLN A 60 12.83 10.05 -1.79
CA GLN A 60 12.50 11.30 -1.09
C GLN A 60 13.71 11.92 -0.39
N VAL A 61 14.66 11.09 0.03
CA VAL A 61 15.90 11.55 0.66
C VAL A 61 16.94 11.93 -0.39
N LEU A 62 16.97 11.20 -1.51
CA LEU A 62 17.95 11.42 -2.58
C LEU A 62 17.56 12.57 -3.52
N GLN A 63 16.28 12.91 -3.63
CA GLN A 63 15.72 13.91 -4.54
C GLN A 63 14.68 14.73 -3.78
N ALA A 64 15.03 15.95 -3.35
CA ALA A 64 14.20 16.81 -2.49
C ALA A 64 12.78 17.10 -3.05
N ASP A 65 12.65 17.19 -4.38
CA ASP A 65 11.39 17.49 -5.05
C ASP A 65 10.56 16.24 -5.39
N TYR A 66 11.08 15.03 -5.06
CA TYR A 66 10.37 13.80 -5.38
C TYR A 66 9.23 13.54 -4.41
N GLN A 67 8.01 13.52 -4.93
CA GLN A 67 6.82 13.09 -4.21
C GLN A 67 6.47 11.65 -4.63
N PRO A 68 6.58 10.67 -3.72
CA PRO A 68 6.25 9.30 -4.03
C PRO A 68 4.73 9.13 -4.16
N GLU A 69 4.28 8.45 -5.18
CA GLU A 69 2.92 7.95 -5.29
C GLU A 69 2.84 6.61 -4.57
N LEU A 70 2.62 6.64 -3.27
CA LEU A 70 2.61 5.45 -2.43
C LEU A 70 1.37 4.60 -2.68
N LEU A 71 1.53 3.28 -2.65
CA LEU A 71 0.42 2.31 -2.64
C LEU A 71 -0.09 2.07 -1.22
N SER A 72 0.76 2.27 -0.21
CA SER A 72 0.40 2.14 1.20
C SER A 72 1.16 3.15 2.06
N THR A 73 0.54 3.65 3.12
CA THR A 73 1.24 4.35 4.18
C THR A 73 2.17 3.40 4.93
N LEU A 74 3.03 3.92 5.82
CA LEU A 74 3.88 3.05 6.65
C LEU A 74 3.02 2.16 7.56
N ASP A 75 2.01 2.71 8.20
CA ASP A 75 1.13 1.97 9.11
C ASP A 75 0.37 0.85 8.39
N GLU A 76 -0.19 1.16 7.20
CA GLU A 76 -0.85 0.14 6.36
C GLU A 76 0.13 -0.93 5.89
N LYS A 77 1.34 -0.54 5.48
CA LYS A 77 2.38 -1.47 5.09
C LYS A 77 2.72 -2.44 6.22
N LEU A 78 2.88 -1.93 7.44
CA LEU A 78 3.16 -2.77 8.61
C LEU A 78 1.97 -3.68 8.95
N LEU A 79 0.75 -3.18 8.81
CA LEU A 79 -0.46 -4.00 8.96
C LEU A 79 -0.53 -5.11 7.89
N LEU A 80 -0.21 -4.82 6.63
CA LEU A 80 -0.17 -5.80 5.56
C LEU A 80 0.94 -6.84 5.78
N LEU A 81 2.12 -6.42 6.23
CA LEU A 81 3.22 -7.31 6.60
C LEU A 81 2.82 -8.23 7.76
N SER A 82 2.10 -7.74 8.75
CA SER A 82 1.65 -8.57 9.88
C SER A 82 0.74 -9.73 9.46
N LYS A 83 -0.01 -9.57 8.37
CA LYS A 83 -0.88 -10.61 7.81
C LYS A 83 -0.11 -11.72 7.07
N THR A 84 1.17 -11.52 6.76
CA THR A 84 2.02 -12.55 6.14
C THR A 84 2.56 -13.57 7.13
N HIS A 85 2.34 -13.38 8.43
CA HIS A 85 2.87 -14.19 9.53
C HIS A 85 4.40 -14.14 9.68
N ILE A 86 5.07 -13.15 9.10
CA ILE A 86 6.50 -12.89 9.34
C ILE A 86 6.74 -12.58 10.82
N ASP A 87 7.83 -13.08 11.42
CA ASP A 87 8.10 -12.89 12.85
C ASP A 87 8.47 -11.46 13.17
N ASN A 88 9.36 -10.85 12.38
CA ASN A 88 9.90 -9.52 12.62
C ASN A 88 9.78 -8.60 11.40
N SER A 89 9.49 -7.32 11.67
CA SER A 89 9.61 -6.24 10.70
C SER A 89 10.57 -5.20 11.24
N PHE A 90 11.74 -5.06 10.63
CA PHE A 90 12.71 -4.03 10.96
C PHE A 90 12.49 -2.82 10.09
N VAL A 91 12.14 -1.69 10.71
CA VAL A 91 11.91 -0.41 10.04
C VAL A 91 13.14 0.45 10.20
N LEU A 92 13.93 0.57 9.14
CA LEU A 92 15.12 1.42 9.13
C LEU A 92 14.72 2.87 8.86
N HIS A 93 15.28 3.78 9.64
CA HIS A 93 15.20 5.21 9.35
C HIS A 93 16.07 5.52 8.13
N PHE A 94 15.44 5.87 7.00
CA PHE A 94 16.16 6.14 5.76
C PHE A 94 16.56 7.61 5.68
N ASP A 95 17.82 7.89 5.91
CA ASP A 95 18.44 9.22 5.84
C ASP A 95 19.63 9.24 4.87
N ALA A 96 20.31 10.40 4.79
CA ALA A 96 21.46 10.57 3.93
C ALA A 96 22.64 9.67 4.35
N SER A 97 22.78 9.34 5.63
CA SER A 97 23.86 8.50 6.14
C SER A 97 23.66 7.04 5.72
N LEU A 98 22.43 6.52 5.85
CA LEU A 98 22.08 5.17 5.38
C LEU A 98 22.16 5.07 3.84
N ALA A 99 21.73 6.12 3.14
CA ALA A 99 21.80 6.19 1.67
C ALA A 99 23.23 6.21 1.12
N ALA A 100 24.20 6.67 1.90
CA ALA A 100 25.62 6.73 1.53
C ALA A 100 26.36 5.39 1.68
N LEU A 101 25.79 4.42 2.42
CA LEU A 101 26.44 3.13 2.61
C LEU A 101 26.58 2.36 1.29
N SER A 102 27.77 1.82 1.02
CA SER A 102 27.94 0.82 0.01
C SER A 102 27.13 -0.45 0.34
N ALA A 103 26.90 -1.32 -0.62
CA ALA A 103 26.23 -2.57 -0.33
C ALA A 103 27.00 -3.42 0.68
N HIS A 104 28.34 -3.43 0.56
CA HIS A 104 29.22 -4.11 1.50
C HIS A 104 29.07 -3.56 2.94
N ASP A 105 29.16 -2.22 3.11
CA ASP A 105 29.05 -1.61 4.44
C ASP A 105 27.64 -1.79 5.04
N PHE A 106 26.61 -1.70 4.20
CA PHE A 106 25.24 -1.97 4.62
C PHE A 106 25.08 -3.42 5.12
N MET A 107 25.61 -4.40 4.38
CA MET A 107 25.57 -5.80 4.81
C MET A 107 26.34 -6.00 6.12
N GLN A 108 27.49 -5.38 6.26
CA GLN A 108 28.34 -5.54 7.45
C GLN A 108 27.73 -4.84 8.68
N GLU A 109 27.42 -3.53 8.56
CA GLU A 109 27.02 -2.72 9.73
C GLU A 109 25.54 -2.97 10.10
N VAL A 110 24.66 -3.08 9.11
CA VAL A 110 23.23 -3.20 9.38
C VAL A 110 22.81 -4.68 9.44
N LEU A 111 23.03 -5.45 8.39
CA LEU A 111 22.51 -6.82 8.36
C LEU A 111 23.22 -7.74 9.34
N CYS A 112 24.56 -7.73 9.36
CA CYS A 112 25.35 -8.61 10.20
C CYS A 112 25.37 -8.13 11.66
N LYS A 113 25.83 -6.89 11.91
CA LYS A 113 26.08 -6.42 13.27
C LYS A 113 24.83 -5.98 14.04
N GLN A 114 23.90 -5.23 13.39
CA GLN A 114 22.71 -4.74 14.06
C GLN A 114 21.57 -5.76 14.08
N LEU A 115 21.32 -6.45 12.95
CA LEU A 115 20.13 -7.31 12.77
C LEU A 115 20.40 -8.79 12.91
N ASN A 116 21.66 -9.22 13.11
CA ASN A 116 22.06 -10.61 13.24
C ASN A 116 21.52 -11.52 12.10
N VAL A 117 21.52 -11.00 10.86
CA VAL A 117 21.08 -11.75 9.68
C VAL A 117 22.11 -12.81 9.35
N LYS A 118 21.67 -14.07 9.21
CA LYS A 118 22.48 -15.21 8.78
C LYS A 118 22.16 -15.66 7.35
N LYS A 119 20.92 -15.42 6.92
CA LYS A 119 20.54 -15.70 5.54
C LYS A 119 19.79 -14.51 4.98
N LEU A 120 20.17 -14.06 3.78
CA LEU A 120 19.54 -12.95 3.07
C LEU A 120 18.93 -13.45 1.77
N ILE A 121 17.60 -13.38 1.67
CA ILE A 121 16.87 -13.72 0.46
C ILE A 121 16.60 -12.45 -0.33
N ILE A 122 17.18 -12.32 -1.52
CA ILE A 122 17.07 -11.15 -2.38
C ILE A 122 16.07 -11.44 -3.50
N GLY A 123 15.09 -10.54 -3.68
CA GLY A 123 14.16 -10.60 -4.81
C GLY A 123 14.93 -10.55 -6.15
N TYR A 124 14.40 -11.22 -7.13
CA TYR A 124 15.03 -11.44 -8.44
C TYR A 124 15.56 -10.16 -9.12
N ASP A 125 14.90 -9.00 -8.93
CA ASP A 125 15.26 -7.71 -9.52
C ASP A 125 15.64 -6.64 -8.46
N ASN A 126 15.76 -7.04 -7.19
CA ASN A 126 16.10 -6.12 -6.12
C ASN A 126 17.60 -5.87 -6.04
N ARG A 127 17.98 -4.60 -5.89
CA ARG A 127 19.35 -4.14 -5.63
C ARG A 127 19.34 -3.09 -4.53
N PHE A 128 20.34 -3.15 -3.65
CA PHE A 128 20.54 -2.19 -2.57
C PHE A 128 21.99 -1.68 -2.54
N GLY A 129 22.31 -0.71 -1.70
CA GLY A 129 23.58 0.00 -1.66
C GLY A 129 23.54 1.32 -2.46
N HIS A 130 24.49 2.19 -2.20
CA HIS A 130 24.51 3.58 -2.68
C HIS A 130 24.26 3.72 -4.19
N ASN A 131 25.01 3.05 -5.03
CA ASN A 131 24.92 3.18 -6.48
C ASN A 131 24.13 2.06 -7.16
N ARG A 132 23.70 1.03 -6.43
CA ARG A 132 23.04 -0.18 -6.96
C ARG A 132 23.80 -0.79 -8.15
N SER A 133 25.13 -0.69 -8.12
CA SER A 133 26.03 -1.17 -9.17
C SER A 133 26.36 -2.64 -9.03
N GLU A 134 26.18 -3.18 -7.82
CA GLU A 134 26.51 -4.53 -7.46
C GLU A 134 25.66 -5.54 -8.21
N THR A 135 26.32 -6.63 -8.60
CA THR A 135 25.69 -7.83 -9.15
C THR A 135 25.25 -8.77 -8.03
N PHE A 136 24.49 -9.80 -8.36
CA PHE A 136 24.13 -10.80 -7.36
C PHE A 136 25.36 -11.57 -6.84
N GLU A 137 26.35 -11.79 -7.67
CA GLU A 137 27.63 -12.42 -7.35
C GLU A 137 28.41 -11.60 -6.32
N ASP A 138 28.36 -10.26 -6.40
CA ASP A 138 28.99 -9.39 -5.40
C ASP A 138 28.33 -9.57 -4.01
N TYR A 139 27.00 -9.64 -3.95
CA TYR A 139 26.31 -9.91 -2.68
C TYR A 139 26.66 -11.29 -2.10
N ILE A 140 26.84 -12.32 -2.94
CA ILE A 140 27.30 -13.63 -2.49
C ILE A 140 28.72 -13.52 -1.90
N GLN A 141 29.60 -12.79 -2.55
CA GLN A 141 30.98 -12.62 -2.08
C GLN A 141 31.00 -11.89 -0.73
N TYR A 142 30.29 -10.77 -0.61
CA TYR A 142 30.18 -10.04 0.66
C TYR A 142 29.55 -10.90 1.77
N GLY A 143 28.53 -11.68 1.43
CA GLY A 143 27.90 -12.60 2.36
C GLY A 143 28.89 -13.63 2.92
N LYS A 144 29.74 -14.23 2.09
CA LYS A 144 30.77 -15.18 2.51
C LYS A 144 31.78 -14.56 3.49
N GLU A 145 32.15 -13.30 3.28
CA GLU A 145 33.07 -12.57 4.18
C GLU A 145 32.47 -12.31 5.56
N MET A 146 31.15 -12.18 5.63
CA MET A 146 30.39 -11.81 6.84
C MET A 146 29.66 -12.99 7.50
N GLY A 147 29.70 -14.19 6.90
CA GLY A 147 28.94 -15.34 7.38
C GLY A 147 27.44 -15.23 7.10
N ILE A 148 27.03 -14.53 6.05
CA ILE A 148 25.64 -14.41 5.58
C ILE A 148 25.47 -15.24 4.31
N GLU A 149 24.58 -16.23 4.34
CA GLU A 149 24.17 -16.97 3.13
C GLU A 149 23.23 -16.09 2.30
N VAL A 150 23.61 -15.81 1.04
CA VAL A 150 22.80 -14.98 0.12
C VAL A 150 22.07 -15.88 -0.87
N ILE A 151 20.75 -15.82 -0.89
CA ILE A 151 19.87 -16.66 -1.70
C ILE A 151 19.09 -15.78 -2.65
N ARG A 152 19.04 -16.16 -3.93
CA ARG A 152 18.22 -15.48 -4.94
C ARG A 152 16.82 -16.10 -4.96
N ALA A 153 15.80 -15.28 -4.77
CA ALA A 153 14.42 -15.73 -4.94
C ALA A 153 14.06 -15.82 -6.43
N ASP A 154 13.23 -16.80 -6.76
CA ASP A 154 12.62 -16.90 -8.08
C ASP A 154 11.67 -15.73 -8.35
N ALA A 155 11.47 -15.39 -9.62
CA ALA A 155 10.46 -14.42 -10.02
C ALA A 155 9.05 -14.99 -9.79
N PHE A 156 8.18 -14.19 -9.17
CA PHE A 156 6.77 -14.54 -9.06
C PHE A 156 6.03 -14.10 -10.34
N LEU A 157 5.63 -15.07 -11.15
CA LEU A 157 4.96 -14.87 -12.44
C LEU A 157 3.64 -15.65 -12.48
N PRO A 158 2.59 -15.23 -11.76
CA PRO A 158 1.31 -15.89 -11.81
C PRO A 158 0.71 -15.78 -13.22
N ASN A 159 0.46 -16.91 -13.87
CA ASN A 159 -0.05 -16.97 -15.26
C ASN A 159 0.83 -16.17 -16.26
N ASP A 160 2.15 -16.19 -16.09
CA ASP A 160 3.12 -15.41 -16.89
C ASP A 160 2.95 -13.89 -16.80
N GLU A 161 2.18 -13.38 -15.83
CA GLU A 161 1.97 -11.95 -15.60
C GLU A 161 2.98 -11.41 -14.58
N LYS A 162 3.69 -10.34 -14.95
CA LYS A 162 4.62 -9.66 -14.03
C LYS A 162 3.85 -8.87 -12.99
N VAL A 163 4.22 -9.04 -11.72
CA VAL A 163 3.65 -8.28 -10.59
C VAL A 163 4.68 -7.28 -10.08
N SER A 164 4.34 -5.98 -10.09
CA SER A 164 5.19 -4.92 -9.52
C SER A 164 4.37 -3.71 -9.08
N SER A 165 4.90 -2.93 -8.12
CA SER A 165 4.25 -1.68 -7.69
C SER A 165 4.07 -0.67 -8.84
N SER A 166 4.95 -0.69 -9.86
CA SER A 166 4.83 0.20 -11.03
C SER A 166 3.63 -0.15 -11.91
N ILE A 167 3.38 -1.44 -12.14
CA ILE A 167 2.20 -1.91 -12.90
C ILE A 167 0.92 -1.55 -12.13
N ILE A 168 0.88 -1.81 -10.83
CA ILE A 168 -0.27 -1.49 -9.98
C ILE A 168 -0.57 0.01 -10.00
N ARG A 169 0.46 0.89 -9.91
CA ARG A 169 0.24 2.33 -10.04
C ARG A 169 -0.32 2.73 -11.39
N ASN A 170 0.12 2.07 -12.46
CA ASN A 170 -0.40 2.33 -13.80
C ASN A 170 -1.88 1.95 -13.89
N ASP A 171 -2.26 0.76 -13.40
CA ASP A 171 -3.66 0.32 -13.35
C ASP A 171 -4.53 1.32 -12.56
N LEU A 172 -4.05 1.81 -11.41
CA LEU A 172 -4.78 2.80 -10.62
C LEU A 172 -4.94 4.14 -11.37
N ARG A 173 -3.90 4.62 -12.08
CA ARG A 173 -3.97 5.85 -12.89
C ARG A 173 -4.92 5.73 -14.08
N GLU A 174 -5.13 4.54 -14.59
CA GLU A 174 -6.07 4.22 -15.65
C GLU A 174 -7.48 3.90 -15.11
N GLY A 175 -7.61 3.72 -13.79
CA GLY A 175 -8.87 3.34 -13.13
C GLY A 175 -9.19 1.85 -13.22
N ASN A 176 -8.23 1.02 -13.58
CA ASN A 176 -8.36 -0.45 -13.66
C ASN A 176 -8.27 -1.08 -12.25
N ILE A 177 -9.26 -0.78 -11.41
CA ILE A 177 -9.27 -1.16 -9.99
C ILE A 177 -9.18 -2.67 -9.80
N GLU A 178 -9.94 -3.43 -10.57
CA GLU A 178 -9.98 -4.90 -10.46
C GLU A 178 -8.61 -5.52 -10.81
N ALA A 179 -7.91 -4.96 -11.80
CA ALA A 179 -6.56 -5.39 -12.15
C ALA A 179 -5.57 -5.07 -11.02
N ALA A 180 -5.60 -3.85 -10.50
CA ALA A 180 -4.78 -3.45 -9.35
C ALA A 180 -5.02 -4.35 -8.14
N ASN A 181 -6.29 -4.59 -7.77
CA ASN A 181 -6.69 -5.44 -6.65
C ASN A 181 -6.20 -6.90 -6.83
N ARG A 182 -6.31 -7.43 -8.05
CA ARG A 182 -5.81 -8.78 -8.37
C ARG A 182 -4.30 -8.90 -8.14
N LEU A 183 -3.51 -7.88 -8.54
CA LEU A 183 -2.06 -7.86 -8.36
C LEU A 183 -1.65 -7.59 -6.91
N LEU A 184 -2.43 -6.79 -6.18
CA LEU A 184 -2.24 -6.56 -4.74
C LEU A 184 -2.58 -7.83 -3.93
N GLY A 185 -3.64 -8.56 -4.30
CA GLY A 185 -4.21 -9.66 -3.54
C GLY A 185 -5.24 -9.20 -2.48
N TYR A 186 -5.57 -7.92 -2.46
CA TYR A 186 -6.55 -7.29 -1.58
C TYR A 186 -7.09 -6.00 -2.23
N PRO A 187 -8.26 -5.48 -1.80
CA PRO A 187 -8.80 -4.22 -2.32
C PRO A 187 -7.89 -3.03 -1.99
N TYR A 188 -7.52 -2.25 -3.01
CA TYR A 188 -6.76 -1.02 -2.83
C TYR A 188 -7.48 -0.07 -1.87
N THR A 189 -6.80 0.40 -0.85
CA THR A 189 -7.40 1.20 0.23
C THR A 189 -6.65 2.51 0.38
N ILE A 190 -7.36 3.61 0.55
CA ILE A 190 -6.79 4.90 0.93
C ILE A 190 -7.31 5.32 2.30
N GLU A 191 -6.51 6.12 2.98
CA GLU A 191 -6.87 6.75 4.25
C GLU A 191 -6.87 8.27 4.09
N SER A 192 -7.92 8.93 4.56
CA SER A 192 -7.97 10.38 4.61
C SER A 192 -8.93 10.90 5.67
N ARG A 193 -8.72 12.17 6.06
CA ARG A 193 -9.58 12.89 6.99
C ARG A 193 -10.79 13.50 6.29
N ILE A 194 -11.94 13.50 6.98
CA ILE A 194 -13.14 14.15 6.50
C ILE A 194 -13.08 15.64 6.80
N VAL A 195 -13.29 16.45 5.76
CA VAL A 195 -13.32 17.91 5.81
C VAL A 195 -14.68 18.45 5.44
N SER A 196 -14.92 19.73 5.78
CA SER A 196 -16.15 20.43 5.39
C SER A 196 -16.23 20.59 3.88
N GLY A 197 -17.39 20.31 3.30
CA GLY A 197 -17.69 20.48 1.88
C GLY A 197 -18.92 21.36 1.65
N TYR A 198 -19.33 21.52 0.39
CA TYR A 198 -20.44 22.40 -0.01
C TYR A 198 -21.83 21.85 0.31
N GLN A 199 -21.95 20.62 0.84
CA GLN A 199 -23.20 19.94 1.24
C GLN A 199 -24.27 19.83 0.13
N ASN A 200 -23.90 19.95 -1.14
CA ASN A 200 -24.86 19.87 -2.26
C ASN A 200 -25.53 18.51 -2.37
N GLY A 201 -24.80 17.40 -2.06
CA GLY A 201 -25.34 16.06 -2.05
C GLY A 201 -26.52 15.88 -1.06
N ARG A 202 -26.50 16.57 0.09
CA ARG A 202 -27.59 16.51 1.08
C ARG A 202 -28.92 16.94 0.50
N LYS A 203 -28.94 17.99 -0.37
CA LYS A 203 -30.15 18.50 -1.02
C LYS A 203 -30.76 17.51 -2.02
N MET A 204 -29.95 16.59 -2.54
CA MET A 204 -30.34 15.56 -3.51
C MET A 204 -30.62 14.19 -2.88
N GLY A 205 -30.57 14.08 -1.54
CA GLY A 205 -30.74 12.80 -0.84
C GLY A 205 -29.50 11.89 -0.84
N PHE A 206 -28.35 12.42 -1.29
CA PHE A 206 -27.05 11.73 -1.31
C PHE A 206 -26.02 12.51 -0.49
N PRO A 207 -26.13 12.53 0.86
CA PRO A 207 -25.15 13.21 1.68
C PRO A 207 -23.76 12.61 1.46
N THR A 208 -22.76 13.47 1.16
CA THR A 208 -21.38 13.08 0.92
C THR A 208 -20.45 13.60 2.00
N ALA A 209 -19.47 12.80 2.39
CA ALA A 209 -18.28 13.20 3.13
C ALA A 209 -17.21 13.63 2.12
N ASN A 210 -16.61 14.80 2.32
CA ASN A 210 -15.47 15.27 1.52
C ASN A 210 -14.20 14.83 2.22
N LEU A 211 -13.28 14.21 1.47
CA LEU A 211 -11.99 13.82 1.97
C LEU A 211 -10.91 14.86 1.63
N ASP A 212 -9.99 15.07 2.55
CA ASP A 212 -8.86 15.95 2.35
C ASP A 212 -7.84 15.30 1.40
N VAL A 213 -7.75 15.79 0.19
CA VAL A 213 -6.81 15.30 -0.83
C VAL A 213 -5.36 15.44 -0.36
N ASN A 214 -5.05 16.52 0.39
CA ASN A 214 -3.68 16.78 0.86
C ASN A 214 -3.27 15.86 2.02
N ALA A 215 -4.23 15.32 2.76
CA ALA A 215 -3.99 14.35 3.81
C ALA A 215 -3.83 12.91 3.28
N CYS A 216 -4.29 12.65 2.05
CA CYS A 216 -4.14 11.35 1.40
C CYS A 216 -2.70 11.18 0.90
N GLN A 217 -1.96 10.26 1.50
CA GLN A 217 -0.56 9.99 1.11
C GLN A 217 -0.46 8.99 -0.04
N GLN A 218 -1.50 8.19 -0.24
CA GLN A 218 -1.54 7.17 -1.27
C GLN A 218 -1.94 7.76 -2.63
N LEU A 219 -1.57 7.04 -3.69
CA LEU A 219 -1.97 7.36 -5.06
C LEU A 219 -3.49 7.32 -5.20
N LEU A 220 -4.09 8.42 -5.63
CA LEU A 220 -5.51 8.44 -5.98
C LEU A 220 -5.72 7.77 -7.34
N PRO A 221 -6.72 6.88 -7.47
CA PRO A 221 -7.12 6.36 -8.78
C PRO A 221 -7.59 7.46 -9.76
N ALA A 222 -7.72 7.10 -11.02
CA ALA A 222 -8.25 7.99 -12.06
C ALA A 222 -9.57 8.68 -11.64
N PRO A 223 -9.91 9.84 -12.18
CA PRO A 223 -11.22 10.44 -12.00
C PRO A 223 -12.35 9.50 -12.44
N GLY A 224 -13.44 9.47 -11.65
CA GLY A 224 -14.57 8.60 -11.90
C GLY A 224 -15.41 8.32 -10.67
N VAL A 225 -16.43 7.49 -10.84
CA VAL A 225 -17.30 6.99 -9.79
C VAL A 225 -16.96 5.53 -9.49
N TYR A 226 -16.83 5.21 -8.20
CA TYR A 226 -16.35 3.91 -7.73
C TYR A 226 -17.30 3.28 -6.72
N ALA A 227 -17.48 1.98 -6.81
CA ALA A 227 -17.99 1.15 -5.74
C ALA A 227 -16.91 0.99 -4.68
N VAL A 228 -17.23 1.34 -3.43
CA VAL A 228 -16.27 1.30 -2.33
C VAL A 228 -16.86 0.66 -1.08
N MET A 229 -15.98 0.07 -0.28
CA MET A 229 -16.26 -0.24 1.12
C MET A 229 -15.61 0.84 1.99
N VAL A 230 -16.33 1.30 2.99
CA VAL A 230 -15.92 2.44 3.81
C VAL A 230 -15.98 2.07 5.28
N ARG A 231 -14.96 2.43 6.03
CA ARG A 231 -14.89 2.24 7.48
C ARG A 231 -14.27 3.47 8.15
N LEU A 232 -14.81 3.88 9.29
CA LEU A 232 -14.09 4.79 10.18
C LEU A 232 -12.87 4.07 10.75
N LYS A 233 -11.73 4.75 10.85
CA LYS A 233 -10.46 4.15 11.28
C LYS A 233 -10.59 3.40 12.61
N ASP A 234 -11.27 4.00 13.58
CA ASP A 234 -11.42 3.46 14.94
C ASP A 234 -12.71 2.64 15.15
N SER A 235 -13.39 2.26 14.06
CA SER A 235 -14.63 1.47 14.15
C SER A 235 -14.47 0.07 13.57
N VAL A 236 -15.35 -0.83 14.00
CA VAL A 236 -15.50 -2.15 13.38
C VAL A 236 -16.65 -2.12 12.38
N GLY A 237 -16.47 -2.89 11.30
CA GLY A 237 -17.48 -3.07 10.26
C GLY A 237 -17.36 -2.07 9.11
N TRP A 238 -17.35 -2.65 7.91
CA TRP A 238 -17.34 -1.92 6.65
C TRP A 238 -18.76 -1.63 6.18
N LYS A 239 -18.95 -0.48 5.54
CA LYS A 239 -20.21 -0.06 4.92
C LYS A 239 -20.03 0.11 3.43
N ARG A 240 -21.03 -0.26 2.66
CA ARG A 240 -21.06 0.00 1.20
C ARG A 240 -21.14 1.50 0.97
N GLY A 241 -20.48 1.96 -0.06
CA GLY A 241 -20.48 3.36 -0.45
C GLY A 241 -20.24 3.57 -1.92
N MET A 242 -20.40 4.82 -2.32
CA MET A 242 -20.09 5.33 -3.64
C MET A 242 -19.10 6.48 -3.48
N MET A 243 -18.00 6.45 -4.21
CA MET A 243 -16.98 7.50 -4.17
C MET A 243 -16.86 8.17 -5.53
N ASN A 244 -16.79 9.48 -5.53
CA ASN A 244 -16.46 10.28 -6.70
C ASN A 244 -15.07 10.89 -6.51
N ILE A 245 -14.17 10.61 -7.45
CA ILE A 245 -12.91 11.35 -7.64
C ILE A 245 -13.12 12.22 -8.86
N GLY A 246 -13.04 13.54 -8.69
CA GLY A 246 -13.34 14.48 -9.74
C GLY A 246 -12.46 15.71 -9.73
N HIS A 247 -12.61 16.54 -10.76
CA HIS A 247 -11.91 17.80 -10.90
C HIS A 247 -12.88 18.99 -10.78
N ARG A 248 -12.55 19.91 -9.88
CA ARG A 248 -13.32 21.17 -9.74
C ARG A 248 -12.55 22.32 -10.38
N PRO A 249 -13.18 23.10 -11.26
CA PRO A 249 -12.60 24.35 -11.73
C PRO A 249 -12.41 25.31 -10.54
N THR A 250 -11.25 25.94 -10.48
CA THR A 250 -10.93 27.01 -9.53
C THR A 250 -10.40 28.23 -10.30
N PHE A 251 -10.26 29.39 -9.63
CA PHE A 251 -9.69 30.59 -10.25
C PHE A 251 -8.26 30.36 -10.77
N ASN A 252 -7.50 29.42 -10.19
CA ASN A 252 -6.09 29.15 -10.52
C ASN A 252 -5.87 27.79 -11.21
N GLY A 253 -6.91 27.13 -11.74
CA GLY A 253 -6.82 25.84 -12.39
C GLY A 253 -7.89 24.84 -11.96
N THR A 254 -7.53 23.57 -11.88
CA THR A 254 -8.42 22.50 -11.40
C THR A 254 -7.86 21.89 -10.13
N THR A 255 -8.72 21.69 -9.13
CA THR A 255 -8.36 20.90 -7.93
C THR A 255 -9.07 19.58 -7.94
N THR A 256 -8.37 18.53 -7.50
CA THR A 256 -8.99 17.22 -7.27
C THR A 256 -9.93 17.30 -6.08
N SER A 257 -11.10 16.68 -6.20
CA SER A 257 -12.05 16.52 -5.10
C SER A 257 -12.39 15.05 -4.91
N ILE A 258 -12.55 14.66 -3.66
CA ILE A 258 -12.90 13.28 -3.27
C ILE A 258 -14.15 13.36 -2.41
N GLU A 259 -15.23 12.76 -2.88
CA GLU A 259 -16.51 12.74 -2.18
C GLU A 259 -17.01 11.31 -2.01
N VAL A 260 -17.38 10.94 -0.80
CA VAL A 260 -17.87 9.60 -0.47
C VAL A 260 -19.29 9.67 0.09
N ASN A 261 -20.21 8.95 -0.53
CA ASN A 261 -21.55 8.70 0.00
C ASN A 261 -21.58 7.32 0.66
N LEU A 262 -21.79 7.28 1.98
CA LEU A 262 -21.96 6.03 2.73
C LEU A 262 -23.44 5.60 2.66
N PHE A 263 -23.69 4.38 2.19
CA PHE A 263 -25.05 3.86 2.08
C PHE A 263 -25.63 3.50 3.46
N ASN A 264 -26.89 3.88 3.68
CA ASN A 264 -27.64 3.61 4.91
C ASN A 264 -26.90 4.09 6.18
N PHE A 265 -26.20 5.22 6.07
CA PHE A 265 -25.51 5.84 7.17
C PHE A 265 -26.14 7.19 7.52
N THR A 266 -26.36 7.42 8.82
CA THR A 266 -26.77 8.70 9.39
C THR A 266 -25.84 9.03 10.55
N GLY A 267 -25.24 10.20 10.55
CA GLY A 267 -24.31 10.64 11.60
C GLY A 267 -23.43 11.78 11.15
N ASP A 268 -22.73 12.37 12.09
CA ASP A 268 -21.68 13.37 11.83
C ASP A 268 -20.33 12.66 11.74
N LEU A 269 -19.62 12.93 10.63
CA LEU A 269 -18.33 12.34 10.31
C LEU A 269 -17.19 13.36 10.29
N TYR A 270 -17.48 14.65 10.50
CA TYR A 270 -16.46 15.70 10.37
C TYR A 270 -15.27 15.48 11.31
N GLY A 271 -14.07 15.67 10.75
CA GLY A 271 -12.80 15.53 11.46
C GLY A 271 -12.37 14.09 11.75
N GLN A 272 -13.19 13.10 11.42
CA GLN A 272 -12.84 11.69 11.57
C GLN A 272 -12.01 11.20 10.37
N GLU A 273 -11.27 10.11 10.56
CA GLU A 273 -10.48 9.45 9.52
C GLU A 273 -11.27 8.28 8.94
N LEU A 274 -11.32 8.23 7.60
CA LEU A 274 -11.93 7.16 6.84
C LEU A 274 -10.89 6.31 6.14
N LEU A 275 -11.12 5.00 6.17
CA LEU A 275 -10.53 4.02 5.26
C LEU A 275 -11.53 3.76 4.14
N VAL A 276 -11.08 3.89 2.89
CA VAL A 276 -11.92 3.66 1.70
C VAL A 276 -11.25 2.63 0.81
N SER A 277 -11.84 1.44 0.72
CA SER A 277 -11.38 0.33 -0.11
C SER A 277 -12.12 0.35 -1.44
N PHE A 278 -11.38 0.44 -2.53
CA PHE A 278 -11.92 0.44 -3.89
C PHE A 278 -12.23 -0.97 -4.37
N ILE A 279 -13.44 -1.18 -4.84
CA ILE A 279 -13.90 -2.49 -5.30
C ILE A 279 -13.95 -2.53 -6.83
N SER A 280 -14.59 -1.54 -7.47
CA SER A 280 -14.75 -1.46 -8.91
C SER A 280 -14.97 -0.02 -9.36
N LYS A 281 -14.53 0.30 -10.58
CA LYS A 281 -14.91 1.54 -11.25
C LYS A 281 -16.28 1.37 -11.92
N ILE A 282 -17.21 2.26 -11.61
CA ILE A 282 -18.59 2.23 -12.12
C ILE A 282 -18.68 2.98 -13.44
N ARG A 283 -18.06 4.17 -13.53
CA ARG A 283 -18.03 5.01 -14.72
C ARG A 283 -16.99 6.12 -14.62
N ASP A 284 -16.71 6.75 -15.74
CA ASP A 284 -15.93 7.97 -15.76
C ASP A 284 -16.71 9.17 -15.20
N GLU A 285 -15.98 10.22 -14.80
CA GLU A 285 -16.59 11.50 -14.43
C GLU A 285 -17.19 12.18 -15.68
N HIS A 286 -18.40 12.71 -15.54
CA HIS A 286 -18.98 13.57 -16.56
C HIS A 286 -19.80 14.71 -15.94
N LYS A 287 -20.02 15.77 -16.70
CA LYS A 287 -20.82 16.91 -16.29
C LYS A 287 -22.30 16.66 -16.55
N PHE A 288 -23.15 17.22 -15.70
CA PHE A 288 -24.61 17.14 -15.83
C PHE A 288 -25.17 18.54 -16.06
N ASP A 289 -26.18 18.65 -16.91
CA ASP A 289 -26.81 19.91 -17.27
C ASP A 289 -27.79 20.41 -16.20
N SER A 290 -28.25 19.53 -15.32
CA SER A 290 -29.16 19.89 -14.21
C SER A 290 -28.93 19.04 -12.96
N LEU A 291 -29.44 19.51 -11.82
CA LEU A 291 -29.43 18.77 -10.57
C LEU A 291 -30.31 17.51 -10.63
N GLU A 292 -31.38 17.56 -11.42
CA GLU A 292 -32.31 16.43 -11.62
C GLU A 292 -31.62 15.28 -12.35
N THR A 293 -30.90 15.58 -13.45
CA THR A 293 -30.14 14.58 -14.20
C THR A 293 -29.02 13.98 -13.37
N LEU A 294 -28.32 14.79 -12.57
CA LEU A 294 -27.32 14.31 -11.61
C LEU A 294 -27.95 13.37 -10.57
N ALA A 295 -29.08 13.77 -9.96
CA ALA A 295 -29.74 12.94 -8.95
C ALA A 295 -30.22 11.60 -9.52
N GLN A 296 -30.73 11.61 -10.74
CA GLN A 296 -31.14 10.38 -11.45
C GLN A 296 -29.95 9.45 -11.69
N GLN A 297 -28.81 10.01 -12.13
CA GLN A 297 -27.59 9.21 -12.34
C GLN A 297 -27.06 8.63 -11.02
N LEU A 298 -27.01 9.42 -9.95
CA LEU A 298 -26.57 8.94 -8.63
C LEU A 298 -27.43 7.79 -8.10
N LYS A 299 -28.73 7.79 -8.41
CA LYS A 299 -29.63 6.69 -8.09
C LYS A 299 -29.28 5.42 -8.89
N GLN A 300 -29.04 5.56 -10.20
CA GLN A 300 -28.61 4.44 -11.04
C GLN A 300 -27.26 3.86 -10.60
N ASP A 301 -26.28 4.73 -10.31
CA ASP A 301 -24.97 4.33 -9.79
C ASP A 301 -25.12 3.53 -8.48
N LYS A 302 -25.95 4.01 -7.54
CA LYS A 302 -26.22 3.31 -6.28
C LYS A 302 -26.88 1.93 -6.49
N GLU A 303 -27.83 1.84 -7.41
CA GLU A 303 -28.49 0.56 -7.76
C GLU A 303 -27.50 -0.42 -8.39
N GLN A 304 -26.63 0.06 -9.28
CA GLN A 304 -25.56 -0.75 -9.89
C GLN A 304 -24.57 -1.25 -8.86
N ILE A 305 -24.12 -0.38 -7.95
CA ILE A 305 -23.19 -0.71 -6.86
C ILE A 305 -23.80 -1.76 -5.93
N ASN A 306 -25.07 -1.61 -5.56
CA ASN A 306 -25.72 -2.59 -4.70
C ASN A 306 -25.82 -3.96 -5.37
N ARG A 307 -26.17 -4.02 -6.67
CA ARG A 307 -26.17 -5.29 -7.44
C ARG A 307 -24.79 -5.93 -7.47
N LEU A 308 -23.73 -5.15 -7.75
CA LEU A 308 -22.37 -5.64 -7.74
C LEU A 308 -21.99 -6.25 -6.38
N PHE A 309 -22.34 -5.60 -5.29
CA PHE A 309 -22.07 -6.14 -3.95
C PHE A 309 -22.89 -7.39 -3.63
N ASP A 310 -24.14 -7.45 -4.09
CA ASP A 310 -25.00 -8.61 -3.84
C ASP A 310 -24.54 -9.85 -4.63
N GLU A 311 -24.02 -9.65 -5.84
CA GLU A 311 -23.46 -10.72 -6.67
C GLU A 311 -22.11 -11.24 -6.16
N THR A 312 -21.29 -10.36 -5.57
CA THR A 312 -19.94 -10.70 -5.09
C THR A 312 -19.87 -11.00 -3.59
N TYR A 313 -20.98 -10.91 -2.86
CA TYR A 313 -21.03 -10.96 -1.40
C TYR A 313 -20.40 -12.23 -0.79
N HIS A 314 -20.55 -13.39 -1.43
CA HIS A 314 -19.97 -14.64 -0.96
C HIS A 314 -18.44 -14.73 -1.09
N ILE A 315 -17.81 -13.87 -1.87
CA ILE A 315 -16.35 -13.87 -2.09
C ILE A 315 -15.65 -12.89 -1.16
N GLN A 316 -16.29 -11.79 -0.80
CA GLN A 316 -15.66 -10.65 -0.12
C GLN A 316 -15.70 -10.69 1.42
N GLU A 317 -16.66 -11.34 2.04
CA GLU A 317 -16.67 -11.51 3.51
C GLU A 317 -15.39 -12.20 4.02
N ASN A 318 -14.83 -13.11 3.23
CA ASN A 318 -13.60 -13.82 3.59
C ASN A 318 -12.33 -12.96 3.42
N ILE A 319 -12.37 -11.88 2.62
CA ILE A 319 -11.21 -11.01 2.35
C ILE A 319 -11.18 -9.81 3.29
N ILE A 320 -12.36 -9.24 3.59
CA ILE A 320 -12.50 -7.99 4.35
C ILE A 320 -12.59 -8.25 5.87
N ASN A 321 -13.11 -9.39 6.29
CA ASN A 321 -13.29 -9.76 7.70
C ASN A 321 -12.13 -10.59 8.29
N THR A 322 -11.05 -10.82 7.55
CA THR A 322 -9.84 -11.39 8.14
C THR A 322 -9.21 -10.33 9.06
N PRO A 323 -9.03 -10.62 10.34
CA PRO A 323 -8.64 -9.67 11.38
C PRO A 323 -7.30 -9.00 11.13
#